data_af414aed1610dc47adfd1f8af4e8d5b2
#
_entry.id   af414aed1610dc47adfd1f8af4e8d5b2
#
_cell.length_a   1.000
_cell.length_b   1.000
_cell.length_c   1.000
_cell.angle_alpha   90.00
_cell.angle_beta   90.00
_cell.angle_gamma   90.00
#
_symmetry.space_group_name_H-M   'P 1'
#
loop_
_entity.id
_entity.type
_entity.pdbx_description
1 polymer ?
#
loop_
_entity_poly.entity_id
_entity_poly.type
_entity_poly.pdbx_seq_one_letter_code
_entity_poly.pdbx_strand_id
1 'polypeptide(L)'
;MKACPGCARLFPDDAGFCPIDGNELVSATQAPIAAADGDPRVGQIMCGRYQIRRIVADGGMGRVYEALDMTEKRNAAMKILHPDVATDAVSLERFRREFEISSLLPHDHIVDVWDFQATHDGSYALVMEFLYGEELRATLKRENVLPPERVIRMVSQVAIGLD
;
A
#
# COMPACT_ATOMS: atom_id res chain seq x y z
N MET A 1 -11.38 7.20 10.79
CA MET A 1 -10.89 7.53 9.44
C MET A 1 -12.06 7.77 8.51
N LYS A 2 -11.93 8.74 7.60
CA LYS A 2 -12.92 9.07 6.58
C LYS A 2 -12.44 8.60 5.21
N ALA A 3 -13.35 8.32 4.29
CA ALA A 3 -13.06 7.91 2.93
C ALA A 3 -13.70 8.85 1.93
N CYS A 4 -13.04 9.07 0.80
CA CYS A 4 -13.61 9.79 -0.31
C CYS A 4 -14.55 8.87 -1.11
N PRO A 5 -15.82 9.24 -1.33
CA PRO A 5 -16.72 8.43 -2.12
C PRO A 5 -16.37 8.40 -3.62
N GLY A 6 -15.61 9.39 -4.11
CA GLY A 6 -15.19 9.47 -5.51
C GLY A 6 -13.94 8.67 -5.84
N CYS A 7 -12.86 8.82 -5.04
CA CYS A 7 -11.58 8.16 -5.31
C CYS A 7 -11.27 7.01 -4.34
N ALA A 8 -12.17 6.68 -3.41
CA ALA A 8 -12.06 5.64 -2.38
C ALA A 8 -10.85 5.76 -1.43
N ARG A 9 -10.08 6.85 -1.49
CA ARG A 9 -8.94 7.09 -0.60
C ARG A 9 -9.39 7.40 0.82
N LEU A 10 -8.59 6.96 1.77
CA LEU A 10 -8.83 7.20 3.19
C LEU A 10 -8.00 8.40 3.68
N PHE A 11 -8.59 9.13 4.61
CA PHE A 11 -8.04 10.35 5.19
C PHE A 11 -8.25 10.36 6.70
N PRO A 12 -7.48 11.15 7.47
CA PRO A 12 -7.70 11.34 8.89
C PRO A 12 -9.11 11.84 9.21
N ASP A 13 -9.58 11.62 10.44
CA ASP A 13 -10.95 11.99 10.85
C ASP A 13 -11.21 13.50 10.86
N ASP A 14 -10.16 14.30 10.98
CA ASP A 14 -10.19 15.76 10.96
C ASP A 14 -10.27 16.34 9.54
N ALA A 15 -9.99 15.54 8.50
CA ALA A 15 -10.13 15.97 7.13
C ALA A 15 -11.63 16.10 6.75
N GLY A 16 -11.99 17.21 6.10
CA GLY A 16 -13.37 17.48 5.65
C GLY A 16 -13.61 17.10 4.20
N PHE A 17 -12.62 17.35 3.32
CA PHE A 17 -12.74 17.19 1.88
C PHE A 17 -11.53 16.46 1.29
N CYS A 18 -11.76 15.75 0.19
CA CYS A 18 -10.72 15.07 -0.57
C CYS A 18 -9.86 16.10 -1.34
N PRO A 19 -8.53 16.12 -1.14
CA PRO A 19 -7.66 17.07 -1.84
C PRO A 19 -7.47 16.75 -3.33
N ILE A 20 -7.98 15.60 -3.81
CA ILE A 20 -7.80 15.12 -5.18
C ILE A 20 -8.99 15.48 -6.06
N ASP A 21 -10.20 15.26 -5.58
CA ASP A 21 -11.43 15.42 -6.34
C ASP A 21 -12.44 16.38 -5.68
N GLY A 22 -12.12 16.96 -4.52
CA GLY A 22 -12.94 17.93 -3.81
C GLY A 22 -14.19 17.36 -3.13
N ASN A 23 -14.41 16.05 -3.18
CA ASN A 23 -15.60 15.44 -2.57
C ASN A 23 -15.52 15.51 -1.04
N GLU A 24 -16.69 15.68 -0.40
CA GLU A 24 -16.80 15.57 1.05
C GLU A 24 -16.48 14.15 1.50
N LEU A 25 -15.68 14.05 2.56
CA LEU A 25 -15.25 12.78 3.11
C LEU A 25 -16.30 12.19 4.03
N VAL A 26 -16.67 10.93 3.80
CA VAL A 26 -17.62 10.18 4.62
C VAL A 26 -16.89 9.20 5.54
N SER A 27 -17.60 8.69 6.57
CA SER A 27 -17.01 7.65 7.43
C SER A 27 -16.54 6.44 6.61
N ALA A 28 -15.34 5.94 6.87
CA ALA A 28 -14.75 4.83 6.13
C ALA A 28 -15.62 3.57 6.11
N THR A 29 -16.47 3.41 7.13
CA THR A 29 -17.47 2.31 7.21
C THR A 29 -18.69 2.52 6.30
N GLN A 30 -18.93 3.75 5.84
CA GLN A 30 -20.08 4.13 4.98
C GLN A 30 -19.67 4.40 3.54
N ALA A 31 -18.35 4.47 3.26
CA ALA A 31 -17.88 4.72 1.90
C ALA A 31 -18.24 3.55 0.98
N PRO A 32 -18.84 3.82 -0.19
CA PRO A 32 -19.04 2.78 -1.18
C PRO A 32 -17.68 2.22 -1.60
N ILE A 33 -17.55 0.91 -1.63
CA ILE A 33 -16.38 0.22 -2.15
C ILE A 33 -16.44 0.41 -3.66
N ALA A 34 -15.54 1.22 -4.19
CA ALA A 34 -15.45 1.41 -5.64
C ALA A 34 -14.95 0.09 -6.27
N ALA A 35 -15.87 -0.71 -6.77
CA ALA A 35 -15.58 -1.89 -7.60
C ALA A 35 -15.09 -1.44 -9.00
N ALA A 36 -14.12 -0.50 -9.04
CA ALA A 36 -13.78 0.21 -10.27
C ALA A 36 -12.89 -0.60 -11.23
N ASP A 37 -12.28 -1.71 -10.78
CA ASP A 37 -11.22 -2.33 -11.57
C ASP A 37 -11.50 -3.78 -12.02
N GLY A 38 -12.70 -4.33 -11.78
CA GLY A 38 -13.02 -5.70 -12.17
C GLY A 38 -12.24 -6.79 -11.42
N ASP A 39 -11.39 -6.42 -10.46
CA ASP A 39 -10.65 -7.37 -9.64
C ASP A 39 -11.56 -7.96 -8.56
N PRO A 40 -11.73 -9.30 -8.53
CA PRO A 40 -12.65 -9.95 -7.60
C PRO A 40 -12.27 -9.78 -6.12
N ARG A 41 -11.04 -9.40 -5.82
CA ARG A 41 -10.59 -9.17 -4.44
C ARG A 41 -11.05 -7.83 -3.88
N VAL A 42 -11.35 -6.84 -4.74
CA VAL A 42 -11.83 -5.53 -4.29
C VAL A 42 -13.17 -5.69 -3.59
N GLY A 43 -13.26 -5.17 -2.37
CA GLY A 43 -14.40 -5.33 -1.47
C GLY A 43 -14.34 -6.53 -0.54
N GLN A 44 -13.49 -7.52 -0.81
CA GLN A 44 -13.33 -8.70 0.05
C GLN A 44 -12.52 -8.39 1.30
N ILE A 45 -12.72 -9.24 2.32
CA ILE A 45 -11.90 -9.25 3.53
C ILE A 45 -10.88 -10.38 3.39
N MET A 46 -9.61 -9.99 3.23
CA MET A 46 -8.49 -10.92 3.15
C MET A 46 -7.93 -11.22 4.53
N CYS A 47 -7.49 -12.48 4.74
CA CYS A 47 -6.90 -12.94 6.01
C CYS A 47 -7.77 -12.62 7.25
N GLY A 48 -9.10 -12.52 7.08
CA GLY A 48 -10.06 -12.21 8.16
C GLY A 48 -9.93 -10.80 8.78
N ARG A 49 -9.07 -9.93 8.25
CA ARG A 49 -8.69 -8.66 8.87
C ARG A 49 -8.64 -7.48 7.91
N TYR A 50 -8.19 -7.68 6.67
CA TYR A 50 -7.87 -6.60 5.74
C TYR A 50 -8.94 -6.46 4.66
N GLN A 51 -9.73 -5.39 4.70
CA GLN A 51 -10.71 -5.11 3.67
C GLN A 51 -10.06 -4.42 2.47
N ILE A 52 -10.04 -5.09 1.33
CA ILE A 52 -9.45 -4.58 0.09
C ILE A 52 -10.30 -3.41 -0.44
N ARG A 53 -9.67 -2.28 -0.71
CA ARG A 53 -10.33 -1.05 -1.17
C ARG A 53 -10.17 -0.83 -2.68
N ARG A 54 -8.93 -0.90 -3.17
CA ARG A 54 -8.61 -0.69 -4.58
C ARG A 54 -7.22 -1.24 -4.91
N ILE A 55 -6.96 -1.39 -6.19
CA ILE A 55 -5.62 -1.65 -6.72
C ILE A 55 -4.79 -0.36 -6.66
N VAL A 56 -3.55 -0.45 -6.20
CA VAL A 56 -2.57 0.65 -6.17
C VAL A 56 -1.54 0.47 -7.29
N ALA A 57 -1.05 -0.75 -7.43
CA ALA A 57 -0.05 -1.09 -8.45
C ALA A 57 -0.17 -2.56 -8.85
N ASP A 58 0.27 -2.87 -10.06
CA ASP A 58 0.39 -4.22 -10.57
C ASP A 58 1.81 -4.43 -11.10
N GLY A 59 2.50 -5.43 -10.59
CA GLY A 59 3.89 -5.75 -10.92
C GLY A 59 4.07 -7.21 -11.30
N GLY A 60 5.28 -7.57 -11.77
CA GLY A 60 5.57 -8.92 -12.25
C GLY A 60 5.45 -10.02 -11.19
N MET A 61 5.65 -9.71 -9.90
CA MET A 61 5.55 -10.70 -8.82
C MET A 61 4.17 -10.73 -8.16
N GLY A 62 3.41 -9.63 -8.22
CA GLY A 62 2.14 -9.54 -7.52
C GLY A 62 1.53 -8.14 -7.61
N ARG A 63 0.29 -8.06 -7.14
CA ARG A 63 -0.51 -6.84 -7.15
C ARG A 63 -0.57 -6.22 -5.76
N VAL A 64 -0.44 -4.91 -5.69
CA VAL A 64 -0.52 -4.13 -4.46
C VAL A 64 -1.90 -3.49 -4.35
N TYR A 65 -2.54 -3.70 -3.22
CA TYR A 65 -3.84 -3.15 -2.89
C TYR A 65 -3.73 -2.15 -1.74
N GLU A 66 -4.57 -1.14 -1.77
CA GLU A 66 -4.93 -0.40 -0.57
C GLU A 66 -5.98 -1.20 0.19
N ALA A 67 -5.73 -1.44 1.46
CA ALA A 67 -6.62 -2.17 2.33
C ALA A 67 -6.88 -1.39 3.64
N LEU A 68 -8.04 -1.61 4.24
CA LEU A 68 -8.33 -1.17 5.60
C LEU A 68 -8.04 -2.32 6.56
N ASP A 69 -7.11 -2.13 7.46
CA ASP A 69 -6.96 -2.99 8.63
C ASP A 69 -8.14 -2.74 9.58
N MET A 70 -9.05 -3.69 9.64
CA MET A 70 -10.29 -3.56 10.41
C MET A 70 -10.06 -3.64 11.93
N THR A 71 -8.93 -4.19 12.36
CA THR A 71 -8.55 -4.29 13.77
C THR A 71 -7.94 -2.99 14.26
N GLU A 72 -6.89 -2.53 13.58
CA GLU A 72 -6.14 -1.32 13.97
C GLU A 72 -6.78 -0.03 13.45
N LYS A 73 -7.81 -0.12 12.60
CA LYS A 73 -8.50 1.01 11.98
C LYS A 73 -7.56 1.96 11.21
N ARG A 74 -6.57 1.38 10.52
CA ARG A 74 -5.58 2.11 9.74
C ARG A 74 -5.49 1.58 8.31
N ASN A 75 -4.95 2.39 7.40
CA ASN A 75 -4.66 1.94 6.05
C ASN A 75 -3.43 1.05 6.02
N ALA A 76 -3.49 0.03 5.19
CA ALA A 76 -2.42 -0.89 4.87
C ALA A 76 -2.21 -0.96 3.35
N ALA A 77 -0.98 -1.19 2.93
CA ALA A 77 -0.68 -1.70 1.60
C ALA A 77 -0.56 -3.23 1.71
N MET A 78 -1.29 -3.95 0.86
CA MET A 78 -1.29 -5.40 0.84
C MET A 78 -0.81 -5.89 -0.52
N LYS A 79 0.41 -6.42 -0.58
CA LYS A 79 1.00 -6.99 -1.80
C LYS A 79 0.65 -8.48 -1.84
N ILE A 80 -0.16 -8.89 -2.81
CA ILE A 80 -0.59 -10.27 -3.00
C ILE A 80 0.11 -10.83 -4.23
N LEU A 81 0.75 -11.98 -4.08
CA LEU A 81 1.43 -12.67 -5.18
C LEU A 81 0.44 -13.08 -6.27
N HIS A 82 0.89 -13.05 -7.52
CA HIS A 82 0.16 -13.69 -8.61
C HIS A 82 0.17 -15.22 -8.42
N PRO A 83 -0.88 -15.95 -8.83
CA PRO A 83 -1.00 -17.38 -8.60
C PRO A 83 0.16 -18.21 -9.17
N ASP A 84 0.67 -17.83 -10.34
CA ASP A 84 1.82 -18.46 -10.98
C ASP A 84 3.12 -18.27 -10.19
N VAL A 85 3.30 -17.10 -9.59
CA VAL A 85 4.45 -16.78 -8.71
C VAL A 85 4.32 -17.48 -7.36
N ALA A 86 3.10 -17.60 -6.82
CA ALA A 86 2.85 -18.25 -5.54
C ALA A 86 3.13 -19.77 -5.57
N THR A 87 3.10 -20.40 -6.76
CA THR A 87 3.43 -21.80 -6.97
C THR A 87 4.93 -22.05 -7.23
N ASP A 88 5.69 -21.00 -7.53
CA ASP A 88 7.14 -21.11 -7.72
C ASP A 88 7.88 -20.98 -6.39
N ALA A 89 8.50 -22.09 -5.94
CA ALA A 89 9.18 -22.13 -4.65
C ALA A 89 10.31 -21.09 -4.50
N VAL A 90 11.01 -20.74 -5.58
CA VAL A 90 12.10 -19.75 -5.55
C VAL A 90 11.53 -18.35 -5.37
N SER A 91 10.48 -18.03 -6.07
CA SER A 91 9.79 -16.72 -5.96
C SER A 91 9.13 -16.54 -4.60
N LEU A 92 8.50 -17.58 -4.08
CA LEU A 92 7.91 -17.58 -2.75
C LEU A 92 8.98 -17.37 -1.65
N GLU A 93 10.11 -18.05 -1.75
CA GLU A 93 11.21 -17.90 -0.79
C GLU A 93 11.80 -16.48 -0.84
N ARG A 94 11.94 -15.87 -2.01
CA ARG A 94 12.35 -14.45 -2.15
C ARG A 94 11.36 -13.51 -1.48
N PHE A 95 10.07 -13.73 -1.68
CA PHE A 95 9.01 -12.91 -1.10
C PHE A 95 8.96 -13.03 0.42
N ARG A 96 9.14 -14.25 0.95
CA ARG A 96 9.26 -14.50 2.38
C ARG A 96 10.49 -13.82 2.98
N ARG A 97 11.61 -13.90 2.29
CA ARG A 97 12.86 -13.25 2.70
C ARG A 97 12.75 -11.71 2.70
N GLU A 98 12.00 -11.14 1.76
CA GLU A 98 11.67 -9.70 1.75
C GLU A 98 10.98 -9.31 3.07
N PHE A 99 10.01 -10.11 3.51
CA PHE A 99 9.36 -9.92 4.81
C PHE A 99 10.34 -10.05 5.99
N GLU A 100 11.09 -11.14 6.05
CA GLU A 100 12.02 -11.42 7.16
C GLU A 100 13.06 -10.31 7.34
N ILE A 101 13.63 -9.81 6.25
CA ILE A 101 14.59 -8.71 6.29
C ILE A 101 13.92 -7.40 6.68
N SER A 102 12.81 -7.03 6.03
CA SER A 102 12.15 -5.75 6.27
C SER A 102 11.57 -5.65 7.69
N SER A 103 11.08 -6.75 8.25
CA SER A 103 10.57 -6.78 9.63
C SER A 103 11.63 -6.59 10.71
N LEU A 104 12.91 -6.76 10.36
CA LEU A 104 14.06 -6.54 11.26
C LEU A 104 14.65 -5.13 11.16
N LEU A 105 14.13 -4.29 10.28
CA LEU A 105 14.65 -2.95 9.99
C LEU A 105 13.62 -1.85 10.32
N PRO A 106 13.21 -1.70 11.59
CA PRO A 106 12.33 -0.61 11.97
C PRO A 106 13.09 0.72 11.87
N HIS A 107 12.74 1.55 10.88
CA HIS A 107 13.41 2.82 10.66
C HIS A 107 12.49 3.81 9.95
N ASP A 108 12.49 5.09 10.33
CA ASP A 108 11.60 6.14 9.82
C ASP A 108 11.67 6.36 8.29
N HIS A 109 12.74 5.89 7.65
CA HIS A 109 12.94 6.00 6.20
C HIS A 109 12.84 4.66 5.46
N ILE A 110 12.39 3.61 6.13
CA ILE A 110 12.11 2.28 5.56
C ILE A 110 10.64 1.96 5.80
N VAL A 111 9.99 1.40 4.80
CA VAL A 111 8.58 1.00 4.90
C VAL A 111 8.40 -0.06 5.98
N ASP A 112 7.52 0.20 6.94
CA ASP A 112 7.16 -0.77 7.98
C ASP A 112 6.41 -1.96 7.38
N VAL A 113 6.94 -3.16 7.57
CA VAL A 113 6.26 -4.41 7.18
C VAL A 113 5.69 -5.06 8.43
N TRP A 114 4.37 -5.30 8.41
CA TRP A 114 3.63 -5.70 9.60
C TRP A 114 3.30 -7.17 9.66
N ASP A 115 3.06 -7.81 8.50
CA ASP A 115 2.55 -9.18 8.47
C ASP A 115 2.84 -9.89 7.15
N PHE A 116 2.94 -11.22 7.22
CA PHE A 116 3.06 -12.12 6.07
C PHE A 116 2.12 -13.31 6.27
N GLN A 117 1.13 -13.46 5.40
CA GLN A 117 0.10 -14.48 5.56
C GLN A 117 -0.23 -15.21 4.25
N ALA A 118 -0.61 -16.48 4.39
CA ALA A 118 -1.29 -17.19 3.30
C ALA A 118 -2.72 -16.67 3.13
N THR A 119 -3.14 -16.48 1.89
CA THR A 119 -4.49 -16.06 1.56
C THR A 119 -5.40 -17.26 1.33
N HIS A 120 -6.72 -17.07 1.48
CA HIS A 120 -7.71 -18.16 1.31
C HIS A 120 -7.76 -18.71 -0.13
N ASP A 121 -7.29 -17.97 -1.11
CA ASP A 121 -7.21 -18.33 -2.52
C ASP A 121 -5.89 -19.04 -2.90
N GLY A 122 -5.11 -19.46 -1.90
CA GLY A 122 -3.88 -20.23 -2.09
C GLY A 122 -2.66 -19.40 -2.49
N SER A 123 -2.74 -18.06 -2.37
CA SER A 123 -1.61 -17.16 -2.58
C SER A 123 -0.99 -16.72 -1.25
N TYR A 124 -0.12 -15.73 -1.30
CA TYR A 124 0.54 -15.12 -0.13
C TYR A 124 0.43 -13.61 -0.20
N ALA A 125 0.28 -12.99 0.95
CA ALA A 125 0.19 -11.56 1.11
C ALA A 125 1.25 -11.02 2.07
N LEU A 126 1.88 -9.92 1.68
CA LEU A 126 2.73 -9.09 2.52
C LEU A 126 1.97 -7.83 2.87
N VAL A 127 1.82 -7.56 4.16
CA VAL A 127 1.11 -6.39 4.67
C VAL A 127 2.11 -5.39 5.23
N MET A 128 1.99 -4.15 4.80
CA MET A 128 2.90 -3.08 5.15
C MET A 128 2.16 -1.75 5.33
N GLU A 129 2.84 -0.75 5.82
CA GLU A 129 2.27 0.59 5.91
C GLU A 129 1.87 1.13 4.53
N PHE A 130 0.77 1.88 4.51
CA PHE A 130 0.31 2.54 3.31
C PHE A 130 0.91 3.93 3.21
N LEU A 131 1.75 4.15 2.20
CA LEU A 131 2.39 5.42 1.97
C LEU A 131 1.50 6.35 1.13
N TYR A 132 1.33 7.57 1.62
CA TYR A 132 0.67 8.65 0.89
C TYR A 132 1.71 9.51 0.19
N GLY A 133 1.51 9.75 -1.08
CA GLY A 133 2.44 10.56 -1.88
C GLY A 133 2.57 10.07 -3.31
N GLU A 134 3.68 10.39 -3.92
CA GLU A 134 4.01 9.98 -5.27
C GLU A 134 5.43 9.39 -5.34
N GLU A 135 5.65 8.54 -6.30
CA GLU A 135 6.97 8.00 -6.58
C GLU A 135 7.92 9.10 -7.07
N LEU A 136 9.20 9.00 -6.70
CA LEU A 136 10.25 9.91 -7.17
C LEU A 136 10.29 10.00 -8.70
N ARG A 137 10.01 8.89 -9.40
CA ARG A 137 9.90 8.85 -10.86
C ARG A 137 8.81 9.78 -11.40
N ALA A 138 7.65 9.80 -10.75
CA ALA A 138 6.54 10.68 -11.14
C ALA A 138 6.89 12.14 -10.91
N THR A 139 7.50 12.44 -9.75
CA THR A 139 8.01 13.78 -9.43
C THR A 139 9.02 14.26 -10.48
N LEU A 140 10.03 13.43 -10.83
CA LEU A 140 11.04 13.78 -11.83
C LEU A 140 10.43 13.98 -13.23
N LYS A 141 9.42 13.17 -13.59
CA LYS A 141 8.72 13.34 -14.87
C LYS A 141 7.93 14.66 -14.93
N ARG A 142 7.39 15.11 -13.80
CA ARG A 142 6.63 16.36 -13.71
C ARG A 142 7.53 17.59 -13.64
N GLU A 143 8.59 17.53 -12.82
CA GLU A 143 9.44 18.69 -12.50
C GLU A 143 10.71 18.76 -13.33
N ASN A 144 11.06 17.70 -14.09
CA ASN A 144 12.28 17.50 -14.88
C ASN A 144 13.57 17.59 -14.05
N VAL A 145 13.72 18.60 -13.24
CA VAL A 145 14.89 18.85 -12.38
C VAL A 145 14.41 19.16 -10.97
N LEU A 146 15.06 18.58 -9.99
CA LEU A 146 14.81 18.87 -8.57
C LEU A 146 15.85 19.84 -8.03
N PRO A 147 15.47 20.76 -7.13
CA PRO A 147 16.42 21.62 -6.42
C PRO A 147 17.46 20.77 -5.67
N PRO A 148 18.76 21.18 -5.66
CA PRO A 148 19.83 20.41 -5.01
C PRO A 148 19.55 20.07 -3.54
N GLU A 149 18.96 21.00 -2.79
CA GLU A 149 18.65 20.81 -1.38
C GLU A 149 17.61 19.69 -1.19
N ARG A 150 16.64 19.58 -2.10
CA ARG A 150 15.63 18.52 -2.07
C ARG A 150 16.24 17.15 -2.40
N VAL A 151 17.16 17.11 -3.37
CA VAL A 151 17.91 15.90 -3.73
C VAL A 151 18.77 15.44 -2.55
N ILE A 152 19.54 16.33 -1.96
CA ILE A 152 20.40 16.05 -0.80
C ILE A 152 19.56 15.48 0.34
N ARG A 153 18.42 16.10 0.66
CA ARG A 153 17.53 15.62 1.72
C ARG A 153 17.06 14.19 1.45
N MET A 154 16.56 13.88 0.24
CA MET A 154 16.09 12.55 -0.11
C MET A 154 17.22 11.52 -0.07
N VAL A 155 18.38 11.83 -0.64
CA VAL A 155 19.53 10.91 -0.65
C VAL A 155 20.04 10.67 0.77
N SER A 156 20.08 11.70 1.61
CA SER A 156 20.46 11.56 3.02
C SER A 156 19.52 10.63 3.78
N GLN A 157 18.20 10.74 3.57
CA GLN A 157 17.22 9.86 4.20
C GLN A 157 17.40 8.39 3.75
N VAL A 158 17.63 8.17 2.46
CA VAL A 158 17.95 6.83 1.93
C VAL A 158 19.24 6.29 2.54
N ALA A 159 20.30 7.10 2.61
CA ALA A 159 21.57 6.69 3.18
C ALA A 159 21.44 6.31 4.67
N ILE A 160 20.72 7.12 5.44
CA ILE A 160 20.45 6.85 6.87
C ILE A 160 19.64 5.55 7.05
N GLY A 161 18.67 5.29 6.18
CA GLY A 161 17.88 4.06 6.23
C GLY A 161 18.63 2.80 5.83
N LEU A 162 19.79 2.93 5.15
CA LEU A 162 20.63 1.82 4.69
C LEU A 162 21.86 1.57 5.58
N ASP A 163 22.12 2.43 6.57
CA ASP A 163 23.25 2.32 7.51
C ASP A 163 22.87 1.41 8.70
#